data_37bbec71ba6d4541ffb779e50881edcc
#
_entry.id   37bbec71ba6d4541ffb779e50881edcc
#
_cell.length_a   1.000
_cell.length_b   1.000
_cell.length_c   1.000
_cell.angle_alpha   90.00
_cell.angle_beta   90.00
_cell.angle_gamma   90.00
#
_symmetry.space_group_name_H-M   'P 1'
#
loop_
_entity.id
_entity.type
_entity.pdbx_description
1 polymer ?
#
loop_
_entity_poly.entity_id
_entity_poly.type
_entity_poly.pdbx_seq_one_letter_code
_entity_poly.pdbx_strand_id
1 'polypeptide(L)'
;MSHTAFFYGTLMAPPVLHRVIWGSQTPPTPAHASLLHIRPAILHAHRRHKVKQADYPAILPVDTPSSVRGTLVEGLTDGDIWRLDIFEGSEYQRQKVKVKVLQPRDKGVSAEEGMGDLSQKEEDNVEGEEVEAETYIWTAGAHRLEAEEWDFAEFVRDKMKRWVGREAAETDEGFQGRPSINGVPPERGCGLNAN
;
A
#
# COMPACT_ATOMS: atom_id res chain seq x y z
N MET A 1 -20.22 -1.96 4.56
CA MET A 1 -19.75 -3.28 4.07
C MET A 1 -18.30 -3.45 4.48
N SER A 2 -17.82 -4.70 4.60
CA SER A 2 -16.41 -4.99 4.87
C SER A 2 -15.70 -5.29 3.56
N HIS A 3 -14.54 -4.67 3.35
CA HIS A 3 -13.72 -4.85 2.16
C HIS A 3 -12.44 -5.58 2.49
N THR A 4 -11.87 -6.20 1.47
CA THR A 4 -10.58 -6.87 1.50
C THR A 4 -9.69 -6.27 0.42
N ALA A 5 -8.50 -5.81 0.79
CA ALA A 5 -7.55 -5.21 -0.14
C ALA A 5 -6.17 -5.89 -0.08
N PHE A 6 -5.49 -5.92 -1.22
CA PHE A 6 -4.11 -6.38 -1.34
C PHE A 6 -3.19 -5.19 -1.61
N PHE A 7 -2.22 -5.00 -0.75
CA PHE A 7 -1.21 -3.97 -0.85
C PHE A 7 0.16 -4.57 -1.15
N TYR A 8 0.87 -3.95 -2.07
CA TYR A 8 2.17 -4.43 -2.57
C TYR A 8 3.27 -3.36 -2.50
N GLY A 9 2.96 -2.20 -1.92
CA GLY A 9 3.84 -1.04 -1.85
C GLY A 9 3.93 -0.43 -0.46
N THR A 10 3.93 0.89 -0.38
CA THR A 10 4.11 1.65 0.87
C THR A 10 3.05 1.32 1.93
N LEU A 11 1.83 0.97 1.52
CA LEU A 11 0.73 0.56 2.41
C LEU A 11 0.93 -0.83 3.05
N MET A 12 1.97 -1.59 2.67
CA MET A 12 2.37 -2.78 3.41
C MET A 12 2.90 -2.43 4.81
N ALA A 13 3.41 -1.21 4.99
CA ALA A 13 3.87 -0.73 6.29
C ALA A 13 2.67 -0.29 7.14
N PRO A 14 2.40 -0.93 8.30
CA PRO A 14 1.25 -0.59 9.13
C PRO A 14 1.16 0.89 9.54
N PRO A 15 2.27 1.59 9.88
CA PRO A 15 2.18 3.01 10.18
C PRO A 15 1.68 3.87 9.02
N VAL A 16 2.01 3.51 7.78
CA VAL A 16 1.52 4.20 6.57
C VAL A 16 0.04 3.89 6.34
N LEU A 17 -0.34 2.62 6.39
CA LEU A 17 -1.74 2.20 6.25
C LEU A 17 -2.63 2.87 7.29
N HIS A 18 -2.26 2.79 8.56
CA HIS A 18 -3.03 3.39 9.67
C HIS A 18 -3.18 4.90 9.49
N ARG A 19 -2.11 5.58 9.06
CA ARG A 19 -2.17 7.01 8.78
C ARG A 19 -3.18 7.34 7.69
N VAL A 20 -3.22 6.55 6.62
CA VAL A 20 -4.16 6.76 5.51
C VAL A 20 -5.60 6.55 5.96
N ILE A 21 -5.89 5.44 6.65
CA ILE A 21 -7.27 5.08 7.00
C ILE A 21 -7.77 5.77 8.28
N TRP A 22 -6.88 6.11 9.23
CA TRP A 22 -7.26 6.66 10.54
C TRP A 22 -6.62 8.02 10.86
N GLY A 23 -5.73 8.54 10.03
CA GLY A 23 -4.99 9.79 10.30
C GLY A 23 -3.94 9.68 11.41
N SER A 24 -3.61 8.48 11.87
CA SER A 24 -2.67 8.20 12.96
C SER A 24 -1.76 7.03 12.58
N GLN A 25 -0.50 7.05 13.02
CA GLN A 25 0.44 5.94 12.78
C GLN A 25 0.08 4.65 13.53
N THR A 26 -0.76 4.77 14.55
CA THR A 26 -1.22 3.65 15.37
C THR A 26 -2.75 3.62 15.40
N PRO A 27 -3.36 2.44 15.64
CA PRO A 27 -4.80 2.36 15.81
C PRO A 27 -5.30 3.32 16.89
N PRO A 28 -6.37 4.09 16.65
CA PRO A 28 -6.90 5.06 17.61
C PRO A 28 -7.36 4.43 18.93
N THR A 29 -7.84 3.20 18.87
CA THR A 29 -8.24 2.40 20.05
C THR A 29 -7.92 0.91 19.82
N PRO A 30 -7.86 0.08 20.89
CA PRO A 30 -7.71 -1.36 20.74
C PRO A 30 -8.81 -2.00 19.88
N ALA A 31 -10.03 -1.45 19.91
CA ALA A 31 -11.11 -1.91 19.04
C ALA A 31 -10.80 -1.70 17.55
N HIS A 32 -10.18 -0.58 17.17
CA HIS A 32 -9.75 -0.36 15.80
C HIS A 32 -8.67 -1.38 15.38
N ALA A 33 -7.72 -1.66 16.26
CA ALA A 33 -6.69 -2.67 15.99
C ALA A 33 -7.29 -4.05 15.68
N SER A 34 -8.37 -4.44 16.38
CA SER A 34 -9.02 -5.73 16.19
C SER A 34 -9.91 -5.81 14.93
N LEU A 35 -10.19 -4.70 14.27
CA LEU A 35 -11.01 -4.69 13.04
C LEU A 35 -10.22 -5.18 11.81
N LEU A 36 -8.92 -4.97 11.79
CA LEU A 36 -8.08 -5.32 10.65
C LEU A 36 -7.37 -6.66 10.89
N HIS A 37 -7.47 -7.53 9.89
CA HIS A 37 -6.67 -8.74 9.81
C HIS A 37 -5.66 -8.59 8.67
N ILE A 38 -4.38 -8.53 9.01
CA ILE A 38 -3.27 -8.34 8.05
C ILE A 38 -2.52 -9.65 7.93
N ARG A 39 -2.47 -10.20 6.71
CA ARG A 39 -1.80 -11.46 6.41
C ARG A 39 -0.87 -11.29 5.21
N PRO A 40 0.28 -11.98 5.15
CA PRO A 40 1.10 -12.00 3.95
C PRO A 40 0.36 -12.73 2.82
N ALA A 41 0.49 -12.22 1.61
CA ALA A 41 -0.14 -12.80 0.43
C ALA A 41 0.72 -12.60 -0.82
N ILE A 42 0.41 -13.35 -1.88
CA ILE A 42 1.09 -13.26 -3.17
C ILE A 42 0.06 -13.13 -4.30
N LEU A 43 0.33 -12.23 -5.23
CA LEU A 43 -0.45 -12.00 -6.44
C LEU A 43 0.35 -12.51 -7.65
N HIS A 44 -0.17 -13.51 -8.34
CA HIS A 44 0.43 -14.07 -9.56
C HIS A 44 0.09 -13.26 -10.81
N ALA A 45 0.84 -13.49 -11.88
CA ALA A 45 0.69 -12.86 -13.19
C ALA A 45 0.76 -11.33 -13.15
N HIS A 46 1.50 -10.78 -12.18
CA HIS A 46 1.78 -9.36 -12.08
C HIS A 46 3.26 -9.13 -11.79
N ARG A 47 3.75 -7.95 -12.18
CA ARG A 47 5.11 -7.51 -11.90
C ARG A 47 5.11 -6.15 -11.23
N ARG A 48 5.95 -6.01 -10.20
CA ARG A 48 6.16 -4.76 -9.47
C ARG A 48 7.35 -4.00 -10.07
N HIS A 49 7.15 -2.69 -10.24
CA HIS A 49 8.13 -1.77 -10.80
C HIS A 49 8.35 -0.57 -9.88
N LYS A 50 9.53 -0.01 -9.91
CA LYS A 50 9.74 1.35 -9.40
C LYS A 50 9.04 2.35 -10.31
N VAL A 51 8.40 3.36 -9.71
CA VAL A 51 7.94 4.54 -10.44
C VAL A 51 9.07 5.55 -10.49
N LYS A 52 9.38 6.08 -11.67
CA LYS A 52 10.45 7.07 -11.86
C LYS A 52 10.22 8.29 -10.97
N GLN A 53 11.26 8.69 -10.24
CA GLN A 53 11.26 9.84 -9.34
C GLN A 53 10.21 9.75 -8.21
N ALA A 54 9.84 8.53 -7.81
CA ALA A 54 8.89 8.28 -6.74
C ALA A 54 9.42 7.26 -5.72
N ASP A 55 8.88 7.31 -4.50
CA ASP A 55 9.22 6.36 -3.44
C ASP A 55 8.31 5.13 -3.42
N TYR A 56 7.27 5.11 -4.26
CA TYR A 56 6.24 4.09 -4.30
C TYR A 56 6.33 3.25 -5.59
N PRO A 57 5.87 2.00 -5.54
CA PRO A 57 5.85 1.10 -6.68
C PRO A 57 4.55 1.18 -7.46
N ALA A 58 4.58 0.55 -8.63
CA ALA A 58 3.41 0.23 -9.42
C ALA A 58 3.41 -1.26 -9.80
N ILE A 59 2.23 -1.86 -9.99
CA ILE A 59 2.10 -3.19 -10.59
C ILE A 59 1.37 -3.13 -11.91
N LEU A 60 1.79 -4.01 -12.81
CA LEU A 60 1.12 -4.29 -14.08
C LEU A 60 0.89 -5.79 -14.23
N PRO A 61 -0.22 -6.22 -14.85
CA PRO A 61 -0.39 -7.60 -15.26
C PRO A 61 0.64 -7.96 -16.33
N VAL A 62 1.12 -9.20 -16.29
CA VAL A 62 2.09 -9.74 -17.24
C VAL A 62 1.71 -11.17 -17.65
N ASP A 63 2.03 -11.53 -18.89
CA ASP A 63 1.78 -12.88 -19.41
C ASP A 63 2.89 -13.88 -19.08
N THR A 64 3.98 -13.41 -18.46
CA THR A 64 5.10 -14.27 -18.05
C THR A 64 4.90 -14.74 -16.60
N PRO A 65 5.48 -15.88 -16.20
CA PRO A 65 5.50 -16.29 -14.81
C PRO A 65 6.19 -15.21 -13.96
N SER A 66 5.39 -14.53 -13.16
CA SER A 66 5.83 -13.49 -12.23
C SER A 66 4.82 -13.38 -11.11
N SER A 67 5.31 -12.98 -9.95
CA SER A 67 4.46 -12.79 -8.77
C SER A 67 4.88 -11.56 -7.99
N VAL A 68 3.95 -11.02 -7.24
CA VAL A 68 4.16 -9.87 -6.36
C VAL A 68 3.74 -10.24 -4.95
N ARG A 69 4.69 -10.24 -4.05
CA ARG A 69 4.43 -10.43 -2.63
C ARG A 69 3.94 -9.14 -1.99
N GLY A 70 2.98 -9.26 -1.09
CA GLY A 70 2.36 -8.12 -0.42
C GLY A 70 1.59 -8.53 0.82
N THR A 71 0.70 -7.67 1.27
CA THR A 71 -0.18 -7.91 2.42
C THR A 71 -1.64 -7.89 2.01
N LEU A 72 -2.39 -8.88 2.49
CA LEU A 72 -3.84 -8.92 2.43
C LEU A 72 -4.39 -8.29 3.70
N VAL A 73 -5.24 -7.30 3.55
CA VAL A 73 -5.88 -6.58 4.66
C VAL A 73 -7.39 -6.77 4.55
N GLU A 74 -7.95 -7.41 5.56
CA GLU A 74 -9.40 -7.64 5.69
C GLU A 74 -9.97 -6.73 6.77
N GLY A 75 -11.26 -6.43 6.69
CA GLY A 75 -11.97 -5.62 7.69
C GLY A 75 -12.01 -4.12 7.39
N LEU A 76 -11.58 -3.70 6.19
CA LEU A 76 -11.68 -2.30 5.77
C LEU A 76 -13.13 -1.87 5.58
N THR A 77 -13.45 -0.65 5.99
CA THR A 77 -14.77 -0.04 5.82
C THR A 77 -14.89 0.70 4.48
N ASP A 78 -16.12 1.06 4.08
CA ASP A 78 -16.35 1.92 2.90
C ASP A 78 -15.59 3.26 3.03
N GLY A 79 -15.50 3.81 4.25
CA GLY A 79 -14.74 5.04 4.52
C GLY A 79 -13.23 4.87 4.37
N ASP A 80 -12.69 3.70 4.73
CA ASP A 80 -11.28 3.40 4.54
C ASP A 80 -10.94 3.26 3.05
N ILE A 81 -11.78 2.56 2.29
CA ILE A 81 -11.62 2.44 0.84
C ILE A 81 -11.66 3.80 0.17
N TRP A 82 -12.58 4.68 0.57
CA TRP A 82 -12.63 6.05 0.04
C TRP A 82 -11.32 6.82 0.29
N ARG A 83 -10.73 6.72 1.50
CA ARG A 83 -9.45 7.37 1.80
C ARG A 83 -8.29 6.75 1.02
N LEU A 84 -8.30 5.45 0.85
CA LEU A 84 -7.32 4.73 0.03
C LEU A 84 -7.41 5.16 -1.44
N ASP A 85 -8.61 5.29 -2.01
CA ASP A 85 -8.81 5.78 -3.38
C ASP A 85 -8.26 7.21 -3.57
N ILE A 86 -8.45 8.10 -2.59
CA ILE A 86 -7.87 9.45 -2.61
C ILE A 86 -6.35 9.38 -2.51
N PHE A 87 -5.83 8.55 -1.62
CA PHE A 87 -4.38 8.39 -1.42
C PHE A 87 -3.68 7.88 -2.68
N GLU A 88 -4.24 6.88 -3.36
CA GLU A 88 -3.69 6.31 -4.59
C GLU A 88 -3.84 7.24 -5.79
N GLY A 89 -4.90 8.06 -5.82
CA GLY A 89 -5.13 9.08 -6.82
C GLY A 89 -5.40 8.54 -8.22
N SER A 90 -5.30 9.41 -9.23
CA SER A 90 -5.66 9.11 -10.61
C SER A 90 -4.61 8.27 -11.39
N GLU A 91 -3.46 8.00 -10.79
CA GLU A 91 -2.41 7.20 -11.42
C GLU A 91 -2.67 5.69 -11.35
N TYR A 92 -3.63 5.29 -10.51
CA TYR A 92 -4.03 3.91 -10.30
C TYR A 92 -5.53 3.73 -10.49
N GLN A 93 -5.89 2.52 -10.83
CA GLN A 93 -7.28 2.07 -10.86
C GLN A 93 -7.45 0.89 -9.92
N ARG A 94 -8.43 0.96 -9.03
CA ARG A 94 -8.79 -0.14 -8.15
C ARG A 94 -9.48 -1.25 -8.95
N GLN A 95 -8.97 -2.48 -8.84
CA GLN A 95 -9.46 -3.66 -9.54
C GLN A 95 -9.51 -4.86 -8.59
N LYS A 96 -10.43 -5.78 -8.86
CA LYS A 96 -10.52 -7.07 -8.18
C LYS A 96 -9.48 -8.03 -8.72
N VAL A 97 -8.80 -8.71 -7.81
CA VAL A 97 -7.79 -9.73 -8.10
C VAL A 97 -8.00 -10.93 -7.17
N LYS A 98 -7.35 -12.04 -7.50
CA LYS A 98 -7.26 -13.22 -6.64
C LYS A 98 -5.83 -13.36 -6.14
N VAL A 99 -5.67 -13.41 -4.84
CA VAL A 99 -4.38 -13.59 -4.18
C VAL A 99 -4.33 -14.91 -3.42
N LYS A 100 -3.15 -15.47 -3.23
CA LYS A 100 -2.92 -16.62 -2.36
C LYS A 100 -2.36 -16.12 -1.02
N VAL A 101 -3.02 -16.48 0.06
CA VAL A 101 -2.52 -16.20 1.40
C VAL A 101 -1.28 -17.04 1.65
N LEU A 102 -0.23 -16.42 2.18
CA LEU A 102 1.00 -17.13 2.52
C LEU A 102 0.93 -17.65 3.95
N GLN A 103 1.34 -18.90 4.14
CA GLN A 103 1.40 -19.51 5.46
C GLN A 103 2.78 -19.27 6.07
N PRO A 104 2.88 -18.89 7.35
CA PRO A 104 4.15 -18.78 8.04
C PRO A 104 4.78 -20.19 8.15
N ARG A 105 6.06 -20.35 7.78
CA ARG A 105 6.79 -21.61 7.94
C ARG A 105 7.03 -21.96 9.41
N ASP A 106 7.24 -20.97 10.25
CA ASP A 106 7.48 -21.15 11.69
C ASP A 106 6.32 -20.61 12.51
N LYS A 107 5.78 -21.45 13.39
CA LYS A 107 4.68 -21.13 14.31
C LYS A 107 5.04 -20.10 15.39
N GLY A 108 6.19 -19.44 15.31
CA GLY A 108 6.73 -18.55 16.33
C GLY A 108 6.84 -17.07 15.94
N VAL A 109 6.57 -16.72 14.69
CA VAL A 109 6.57 -15.31 14.25
C VAL A 109 5.13 -14.84 14.19
N SER A 110 4.78 -13.94 15.10
CA SER A 110 3.46 -13.30 15.10
C SER A 110 3.25 -12.55 13.78
N ALA A 111 2.17 -12.84 13.09
CA ALA A 111 1.74 -12.13 11.87
C ALA A 111 1.36 -10.66 12.15
N GLU A 112 1.51 -10.20 13.39
CA GLU A 112 1.01 -8.91 13.87
C GLU A 112 1.80 -7.68 13.40
N GLU A 113 2.95 -7.90 12.81
CA GLU A 113 3.79 -6.78 12.40
C GLU A 113 4.07 -6.79 10.91
N GLY A 114 3.19 -6.77 9.99
CA GLY A 114 3.39 -6.73 8.53
C GLY A 114 4.81 -6.38 7.99
N MET A 115 5.70 -6.01 8.89
CA MET A 115 7.15 -5.77 8.74
C MET A 115 8.01 -7.05 8.87
N GLY A 116 7.47 -8.17 9.31
CA GLY A 116 8.19 -9.46 9.40
C GLY A 116 8.55 -10.05 8.05
N ASP A 117 8.03 -9.46 6.99
CA ASP A 117 8.21 -9.91 5.61
C ASP A 117 9.48 -9.38 4.91
N LEU A 118 10.25 -8.54 5.60
CA LEU A 118 11.45 -7.89 5.04
C LEU A 118 12.59 -8.88 4.68
N SER A 119 12.58 -10.08 5.21
CA SER A 119 13.67 -11.04 5.06
C SER A 119 13.30 -12.33 4.32
N GLN A 120 12.03 -12.52 3.98
CA GLN A 120 11.60 -13.77 3.34
C GLN A 120 11.81 -13.72 1.82
N LYS A 121 12.46 -14.74 1.30
CA LYS A 121 12.67 -14.93 -0.14
C LYS A 121 11.43 -15.61 -0.76
N GLU A 122 11.20 -15.37 -2.06
CA GLU A 122 10.10 -16.02 -2.80
C GLU A 122 10.13 -17.56 -2.70
N GLU A 123 11.32 -18.16 -2.61
CA GLU A 123 11.55 -19.60 -2.43
C GLU A 123 10.92 -20.16 -1.15
N ASP A 124 10.62 -19.28 -0.18
CA ASP A 124 10.08 -19.66 1.11
C ASP A 124 8.55 -19.56 1.20
N ASN A 125 7.89 -19.18 0.11
CA ASN A 125 6.44 -19.02 0.10
C ASN A 125 5.71 -20.36 0.12
N VAL A 126 4.88 -20.57 1.15
CA VAL A 126 3.91 -21.67 1.19
C VAL A 126 2.54 -21.10 0.93
N GLU A 127 2.01 -21.34 -0.27
CA GLU A 127 0.71 -20.83 -0.65
C GLU A 127 -0.43 -21.57 0.04
N GLY A 128 -1.37 -20.82 0.57
CA GLY A 128 -2.59 -21.34 1.21
C GLY A 128 -3.83 -21.07 0.37
N GLU A 129 -4.89 -20.61 1.02
CA GLU A 129 -6.17 -20.32 0.39
C GLU A 129 -6.10 -19.17 -0.62
N GLU A 130 -6.97 -19.23 -1.62
CA GLU A 130 -7.19 -18.13 -2.57
C GLU A 130 -8.30 -17.21 -2.06
N VAL A 131 -8.03 -15.91 -2.06
CA VAL A 131 -8.96 -14.87 -1.57
C VAL A 131 -9.12 -13.81 -2.65
N GLU A 132 -10.38 -13.38 -2.89
CA GLU A 132 -10.66 -12.22 -3.74
C GLU A 132 -10.37 -10.93 -2.94
N ALA A 133 -9.61 -10.04 -3.53
CA ALA A 133 -9.23 -8.75 -2.92
C ALA A 133 -9.27 -7.63 -3.96
N GLU A 134 -9.35 -6.40 -3.50
CA GLU A 134 -9.18 -5.22 -4.34
C GLU A 134 -7.72 -4.75 -4.27
N THR A 135 -7.16 -4.34 -5.40
CA THR A 135 -5.80 -3.77 -5.46
C THR A 135 -5.74 -2.62 -6.46
N TYR A 136 -4.68 -1.85 -6.42
CA TYR A 136 -4.48 -0.66 -7.23
C TYR A 136 -3.51 -0.95 -8.38
N ILE A 137 -4.03 -0.99 -9.61
CA ILE A 137 -3.27 -1.26 -10.83
C ILE A 137 -2.87 0.06 -11.47
N TRP A 138 -1.61 0.15 -11.90
CA TRP A 138 -1.05 1.33 -12.54
C TRP A 138 -1.70 1.64 -13.89
N THR A 139 -2.06 2.90 -14.12
CA THR A 139 -2.71 3.37 -15.36
C THR A 139 -2.02 4.58 -15.99
N ALA A 140 -1.05 5.18 -15.32
CA ALA A 140 -0.40 6.42 -15.78
C ALA A 140 0.73 6.21 -16.81
N GLY A 141 0.76 5.04 -17.46
CA GLY A 141 1.67 4.73 -18.57
C GLY A 141 2.97 4.06 -18.17
N ALA A 142 3.36 3.05 -18.95
CA ALA A 142 4.56 2.24 -18.69
C ALA A 142 5.87 3.03 -18.84
N HIS A 143 5.88 4.14 -19.58
CA HIS A 143 7.06 5.00 -19.76
C HIS A 143 7.53 5.66 -18.45
N ARG A 144 6.66 5.74 -17.44
CA ARG A 144 6.98 6.24 -16.10
C ARG A 144 7.53 5.17 -15.15
N LEU A 145 7.59 3.93 -15.59
CA LEU A 145 8.08 2.80 -14.80
C LEU A 145 9.54 2.50 -15.15
N GLU A 146 10.26 2.00 -14.15
CA GLU A 146 11.60 1.43 -14.31
C GLU A 146 11.48 -0.10 -14.46
N ALA A 147 12.46 -0.70 -15.15
CA ALA A 147 12.52 -2.15 -15.26
C ALA A 147 12.87 -2.84 -13.94
N GLU A 148 13.48 -2.08 -13.03
CA GLU A 148 13.90 -2.53 -11.71
C GLU A 148 12.70 -2.74 -10.79
N GLU A 149 12.77 -3.78 -9.97
CA GLU A 149 11.77 -4.04 -8.93
C GLU A 149 11.95 -3.07 -7.76
N TRP A 150 10.83 -2.61 -7.20
CA TRP A 150 10.82 -1.80 -6.00
C TRP A 150 11.06 -2.68 -4.76
N ASP A 151 11.91 -2.19 -3.85
CA ASP A 151 12.30 -2.88 -2.63
C ASP A 151 11.61 -2.31 -1.40
N PHE A 152 10.82 -3.14 -0.71
CA PHE A 152 10.12 -2.73 0.50
C PHE A 152 11.07 -2.50 1.67
N ALA A 153 12.13 -3.29 1.79
CA ALA A 153 13.10 -3.13 2.88
C ALA A 153 13.86 -1.80 2.74
N GLU A 154 14.23 -1.42 1.51
CA GLU A 154 14.80 -0.09 1.23
C GLU A 154 13.83 1.02 1.63
N PHE A 155 12.56 0.90 1.27
CA PHE A 155 11.55 1.89 1.63
C PHE A 155 11.42 2.06 3.15
N VAL A 156 11.29 0.97 3.89
CA VAL A 156 11.15 1.00 5.36
C VAL A 156 12.36 1.62 6.01
N ARG A 157 13.56 1.24 5.59
CA ARG A 157 14.81 1.72 6.17
C ARG A 157 15.06 3.20 5.91
N ASP A 158 14.84 3.64 4.67
CA ASP A 158 15.39 4.92 4.19
C ASP A 158 14.31 5.99 3.95
N LYS A 159 13.07 5.59 3.67
CA LYS A 159 12.04 6.50 3.13
C LYS A 159 10.79 6.62 4.00
N MET A 160 10.42 5.58 4.72
CA MET A 160 9.16 5.51 5.48
C MET A 160 8.99 6.67 6.47
N LYS A 161 10.06 7.16 7.09
CA LYS A 161 9.99 8.27 8.04
C LYS A 161 9.39 9.55 7.44
N ARG A 162 9.61 9.80 6.15
CA ARG A 162 9.02 10.95 5.43
C ARG A 162 7.52 10.79 5.22
N TRP A 163 7.05 9.54 5.12
CA TRP A 163 5.65 9.22 4.89
C TRP A 163 4.79 9.25 6.15
N VAL A 164 5.41 9.13 7.32
CA VAL A 164 4.71 9.06 8.61
C VAL A 164 5.17 10.14 9.60
N GLY A 165 6.23 10.89 9.29
CA GLY A 165 6.85 11.89 10.16
C GLY A 165 6.08 13.22 10.23
N ARG A 166 6.65 14.19 10.99
CA ARG A 166 6.12 15.55 11.15
C ARG A 166 5.96 16.29 9.82
N GLU A 167 6.89 16.11 8.89
CA GLU A 167 6.86 16.73 7.57
C GLU A 167 5.63 16.30 6.78
N ALA A 168 5.19 15.06 6.96
CA ALA A 168 3.95 14.57 6.37
C ALA A 168 2.70 15.19 7.05
N ALA A 169 2.77 15.54 8.33
CA ALA A 169 1.67 16.16 9.08
C ALA A 169 1.45 17.63 8.71
N GLU A 170 2.52 18.37 8.38
CA GLU A 170 2.45 19.78 7.99
C GLU A 170 1.84 19.98 6.59
N THR A 171 1.90 18.96 5.73
CA THR A 171 1.24 18.96 4.41
C THR A 171 -0.23 18.50 4.48
N ASP A 172 -0.68 18.07 5.64
CA ASP A 172 -1.93 17.32 5.83
C ASP A 172 -3.10 18.18 6.39
N GLU A 173 -3.05 19.50 6.22
CA GLU A 173 -4.25 20.33 6.43
C GLU A 173 -5.31 20.01 5.37
N GLY A 174 -5.90 18.82 5.49
CA GLY A 174 -6.89 18.23 4.61
C GLY A 174 -6.29 17.17 3.69
N PHE A 175 -5.87 16.04 4.27
CA PHE A 175 -5.43 14.81 3.59
C PHE A 175 -5.47 14.90 2.04
N GLN A 176 -4.40 15.37 1.43
CA GLN A 176 -4.28 15.56 -0.01
C GLN A 176 -3.33 14.53 -0.64
N GLY A 177 -3.56 13.25 -0.38
CA GLY A 177 -2.82 12.19 -1.07
C GLY A 177 -1.36 12.05 -0.63
N ARG A 178 -0.53 11.62 -1.55
CA ARG A 178 0.89 11.30 -1.33
C ARG A 178 1.74 12.52 -1.03
N PRO A 179 2.81 12.40 -0.21
CA PRO A 179 3.77 13.48 -0.05
C PRO A 179 4.39 13.86 -1.40
N SER A 180 4.44 15.14 -1.71
CA SER A 180 5.13 15.62 -2.91
C SER A 180 6.63 15.39 -2.77
N ILE A 181 7.20 14.60 -3.68
CA ILE A 181 8.65 14.32 -3.71
C ILE A 181 9.48 15.48 -4.27
N ASN A 182 8.85 16.49 -4.86
CA ASN A 182 9.54 17.59 -5.54
C ASN A 182 9.55 18.92 -4.76
N GLY A 183 9.09 18.93 -3.49
CA GLY A 183 9.06 20.15 -2.68
C GLY A 183 8.18 21.28 -3.23
N VAL A 184 7.38 21.02 -4.24
CA VAL A 184 6.39 21.98 -4.78
C VAL A 184 5.08 21.72 -4.04
N PRO A 185 4.62 22.65 -3.20
CA PRO A 185 3.32 22.50 -2.56
C PRO A 185 2.23 22.46 -3.64
N PRO A 186 1.15 21.68 -3.46
CA PRO A 186 0.02 21.72 -4.38
C PRO A 186 -0.50 23.16 -4.45
N GLU A 187 -0.71 23.67 -5.65
CA GLU A 187 -1.28 24.99 -5.86
C GLU A 187 -2.60 25.08 -5.12
N ARG A 188 -2.69 26.06 -4.22
CA ARG A 188 -3.95 26.39 -3.53
C ARG A 188 -4.94 26.82 -4.59
N GLY A 189 -5.94 25.99 -4.82
CA GLY A 189 -7.07 26.34 -5.68
C GLY A 189 -7.63 27.70 -5.25
N CYS A 190 -7.62 28.66 -6.17
CA CYS A 190 -8.24 29.95 -6.00
C CYS A 190 -9.69 29.79 -5.55
N GLY A 191 -9.99 30.20 -4.32
CA GLY A 191 -11.34 30.39 -3.86
C GLY A 191 -12.02 31.44 -4.73
N LEU A 192 -13.03 31.02 -5.47
CA LEU A 192 -13.98 31.93 -6.10
C LEU A 192 -14.79 32.60 -5.01
N ASN A 193 -14.43 33.82 -4.66
CA ASN A 193 -15.34 34.75 -3.99
C ASN A 193 -16.45 35.10 -4.97
N ALA A 194 -17.64 34.60 -4.72
CA ALA A 194 -18.85 35.13 -5.31
C ALA A 194 -19.38 36.26 -4.40
N ASN A 195 -19.39 37.44 -4.92
CA ASN A 195 -20.26 38.54 -4.47
C ASN A 195 -21.69 38.28 -4.93
#